data_b59ae7d0e6d55bbc45092fa6dca23552
#
_entry.id   b59ae7d0e6d55bbc45092fa6dca23552
#
_cell.length_a   1.000
_cell.length_b   1.000
_cell.length_c   1.000
_cell.angle_alpha   90.00
_cell.angle_beta   90.00
_cell.angle_gamma   90.00
#
_symmetry.space_group_name_H-M   'P 1'
#
loop_
_entity.id
_entity.type
_entity.pdbx_description
1 polymer ?
#
loop_
_entity_poly.entity_id
_entity_poly.type
_entity_poly.pdbx_seq_one_letter_code
_entity_poly.pdbx_strand_id
1 'polypeptide(L)'
;MGVELTAQMAIPLYTGTATDTGCFRFANTKEHTFLVAAACAATGANLQPINQALFDTISLNKLKVQAWVTEHTRFFCDGQGAVCPLPLGLAEELGVKEEEVGGMAGFIRSIEGVKMAATLREGEEGKVFLSTRAVPGYDCAKVCEIFGGGGHKGAAGGNTTLPLAEATEIMVAEMKKQFER
;
A
#
# COMPACT_ATOMS: atom_id res chain seq x y z
N MET A 1 -20.65 29.44 4.86
CA MET A 1 -21.77 28.66 5.44
C MET A 1 -21.59 28.69 6.96
N GLY A 2 -22.23 29.45 7.76
CA GLY A 2 -21.99 29.69 9.20
C GLY A 2 -22.31 28.48 10.12
N VAL A 3 -21.80 27.29 9.76
CA VAL A 3 -21.94 26.07 10.60
C VAL A 3 -20.71 25.95 11.48
N GLU A 4 -20.90 25.92 12.80
CA GLU A 4 -19.83 25.68 13.75
C GLU A 4 -19.41 24.21 13.75
N LEU A 5 -18.11 23.94 13.72
CA LEU A 5 -17.58 22.58 13.73
C LEU A 5 -17.75 21.97 15.13
N THR A 6 -18.53 20.92 15.26
CA THR A 6 -18.73 20.20 16.52
C THR A 6 -17.74 19.03 16.65
N ALA A 7 -17.51 18.55 17.89
CA ALA A 7 -16.69 17.34 18.14
C ALA A 7 -17.17 16.10 17.37
N GLN A 8 -18.49 15.93 17.23
CA GLN A 8 -19.06 14.82 16.46
C GLN A 8 -18.76 14.91 14.96
N MET A 9 -18.70 16.14 14.40
CA MET A 9 -18.33 16.35 12.99
C MET A 9 -16.81 16.25 12.79
N ALA A 10 -16.02 16.63 13.81
CA ALA A 10 -14.56 16.59 13.76
C ALA A 10 -14.01 15.16 13.62
N ILE A 11 -14.62 14.16 14.26
CA ILE A 11 -14.17 12.75 14.22
C ILE A 11 -14.12 12.21 12.78
N PRO A 12 -15.21 12.16 12.00
CA PRO A 12 -15.15 11.66 10.62
C PRO A 12 -14.30 12.54 9.71
N LEU A 13 -14.30 13.86 9.89
CA LEU A 13 -13.46 14.77 9.11
C LEU A 13 -11.98 14.53 9.33
N TYR A 14 -11.56 14.38 10.58
CA TYR A 14 -10.19 14.03 10.94
C TYR A 14 -9.81 12.64 10.41
N THR A 15 -10.69 11.65 10.58
CA THR A 15 -10.47 10.28 10.10
C THR A 15 -10.19 10.28 8.59
N GLY A 16 -11.05 10.94 7.80
CA GLY A 16 -10.85 11.07 6.36
C GLY A 16 -9.54 11.77 6.00
N THR A 17 -9.24 12.88 6.66
CA THR A 17 -8.00 13.64 6.46
C THR A 17 -6.77 12.78 6.80
N ALA A 18 -6.77 12.09 7.92
CA ALA A 18 -5.65 11.26 8.38
C ALA A 18 -5.44 10.04 7.47
N THR A 19 -6.51 9.36 7.02
CA THR A 19 -6.40 8.20 6.13
C THR A 19 -5.91 8.59 4.73
N ASP A 20 -6.46 9.66 4.15
CA ASP A 20 -6.08 10.15 2.82
C ASP A 20 -4.61 10.61 2.75
N THR A 21 -4.10 11.17 3.83
CA THR A 21 -2.72 11.67 3.94
C THR A 21 -1.75 10.69 4.56
N GLY A 22 -2.18 9.47 4.88
CA GLY A 22 -1.38 8.48 5.60
C GLY A 22 -0.84 9.00 6.93
N CYS A 23 -1.69 9.65 7.71
CA CYS A 23 -1.31 10.39 8.92
C CYS A 23 -0.28 11.48 8.62
N PHE A 24 -0.60 12.35 7.68
CA PHE A 24 0.19 13.54 7.29
C PHE A 24 1.58 13.24 6.71
N ARG A 25 1.82 12.00 6.22
CA ARG A 25 3.12 11.58 5.66
C ARG A 25 3.20 11.65 4.13
N PHE A 26 2.05 11.72 3.43
CA PHE A 26 2.02 11.67 1.98
C PHE A 26 2.19 13.06 1.36
N ALA A 27 2.57 13.10 0.09
CA ALA A 27 2.84 14.34 -0.65
C ALA A 27 1.62 15.25 -0.87
N ASN A 28 0.40 14.73 -0.70
CA ASN A 28 -0.85 15.48 -0.72
C ASN A 28 -1.10 16.26 0.59
N THR A 29 -0.30 16.06 1.62
CA THR A 29 -0.32 16.86 2.85
C THR A 29 0.16 18.28 2.58
N LYS A 30 -0.69 19.28 2.82
CA LYS A 30 -0.45 20.70 2.60
C LYS A 30 -0.75 21.49 3.87
N GLU A 31 -0.42 22.78 3.87
CA GLU A 31 -0.72 23.70 4.98
C GLU A 31 -2.17 23.54 5.45
N HIS A 32 -3.12 23.57 4.51
CA HIS A 32 -4.53 23.49 4.81
C HIS A 32 -4.95 22.14 5.44
N THR A 33 -4.21 21.06 5.17
CA THR A 33 -4.44 19.75 5.81
C THR A 33 -4.20 19.86 7.33
N PHE A 34 -3.14 20.54 7.74
CA PHE A 34 -2.85 20.80 9.15
C PHE A 34 -3.85 21.78 9.78
N LEU A 35 -4.33 22.78 9.04
CA LEU A 35 -5.36 23.69 9.52
C LEU A 35 -6.68 22.96 9.79
N VAL A 36 -7.07 22.03 8.95
CA VAL A 36 -8.24 21.16 9.18
C VAL A 36 -8.05 20.31 10.42
N ALA A 37 -6.89 19.67 10.59
CA ALA A 37 -6.61 18.87 11.78
C ALA A 37 -6.62 19.71 13.06
N ALA A 38 -6.05 20.91 13.03
CA ALA A 38 -6.06 21.85 14.14
C ALA A 38 -7.50 22.27 14.50
N ALA A 39 -8.34 22.57 13.50
CA ALA A 39 -9.75 22.90 13.72
C ALA A 39 -10.52 21.72 14.34
N CYS A 40 -10.25 20.49 13.91
CA CYS A 40 -10.83 19.30 14.53
C CYS A 40 -10.42 19.14 15.99
N ALA A 41 -9.13 19.33 16.28
CA ALA A 41 -8.62 19.25 17.66
C ALA A 41 -9.21 20.36 18.56
N ALA A 42 -9.38 21.57 18.03
CA ALA A 42 -9.94 22.71 18.78
C ALA A 42 -11.38 22.48 19.25
N THR A 43 -12.12 21.54 18.66
CA THR A 43 -13.46 21.16 19.13
C THR A 43 -13.46 20.38 20.46
N GLY A 44 -12.29 19.96 20.95
CA GLY A 44 -12.16 19.04 22.10
C GLY A 44 -12.44 17.58 21.77
N ALA A 45 -12.60 17.21 20.47
CA ALA A 45 -12.76 15.82 20.07
C ALA A 45 -11.53 14.98 20.47
N ASN A 46 -11.76 13.79 21.03
CA ASN A 46 -10.67 12.85 21.32
C ASN A 46 -10.24 12.15 20.03
N LEU A 47 -9.14 12.60 19.41
CA LEU A 47 -8.61 12.10 18.15
C LEU A 47 -7.58 10.96 18.33
N GLN A 48 -7.05 10.78 19.53
CA GLN A 48 -6.02 9.76 19.82
C GLN A 48 -6.48 8.33 19.52
N PRO A 49 -7.71 7.87 19.85
CA PRO A 49 -8.16 6.52 19.52
C PRO A 49 -8.20 6.26 18.01
N ILE A 50 -8.44 7.30 17.19
CA ILE A 50 -8.44 7.19 15.73
C ILE A 50 -7.02 6.87 15.24
N ASN A 51 -6.03 7.64 15.70
CA ASN A 51 -4.63 7.41 15.33
C ASN A 51 -4.15 6.04 15.78
N GLN A 52 -4.48 5.65 17.00
CA GLN A 52 -4.13 4.34 17.54
C GLN A 52 -4.72 3.19 16.69
N ALA A 53 -6.02 3.26 16.38
CA ALA A 53 -6.69 2.20 15.63
C ALA A 53 -6.19 2.10 14.18
N LEU A 54 -5.88 3.23 13.54
CA LEU A 54 -5.54 3.28 12.11
C LEU A 54 -4.04 3.11 11.84
N PHE A 55 -3.16 3.55 12.75
CA PHE A 55 -1.74 3.68 12.45
C PHE A 55 -0.80 3.02 13.45
N ASP A 56 -1.24 2.82 14.71
CA ASP A 56 -0.38 2.29 15.77
C ASP A 56 -0.73 0.85 16.16
N THR A 57 -1.84 0.30 15.64
CA THR A 57 -2.27 -1.06 15.94
C THR A 57 -2.07 -1.96 14.72
N ILE A 58 -1.39 -3.06 14.90
CA ILE A 58 -1.19 -4.11 13.90
C ILE A 58 -1.66 -5.46 14.47
N SER A 59 -2.40 -6.25 13.72
CA SER A 59 -2.81 -7.58 14.15
C SER A 59 -1.64 -8.56 14.15
N LEU A 60 -1.67 -9.57 15.02
CA LEU A 60 -0.69 -10.66 14.99
C LEU A 60 -0.70 -11.38 13.65
N ASN A 61 -1.86 -11.54 13.03
CA ASN A 61 -1.99 -12.13 11.70
C ASN A 61 -1.25 -11.31 10.65
N LYS A 62 -1.38 -9.98 10.68
CA LYS A 62 -0.63 -9.11 9.77
C LYS A 62 0.87 -9.22 9.96
N LEU A 63 1.35 -9.36 11.21
CA LEU A 63 2.76 -9.60 11.49
C LEU A 63 3.25 -10.95 10.93
N LYS A 64 2.45 -12.02 10.99
CA LYS A 64 2.80 -13.31 10.37
C LYS A 64 2.98 -13.16 8.86
N VAL A 65 2.03 -12.46 8.19
CA VAL A 65 2.13 -12.21 6.75
C VAL A 65 3.35 -11.35 6.43
N GLN A 66 3.63 -10.32 7.21
CA GLN A 66 4.82 -9.48 7.02
C GLN A 66 6.12 -10.28 7.17
N ALA A 67 6.21 -11.18 8.16
CA ALA A 67 7.37 -12.06 8.34
C ALA A 67 7.57 -12.95 7.11
N TRP A 68 6.52 -13.63 6.67
CA TRP A 68 6.57 -14.47 5.48
C TRP A 68 6.99 -13.67 4.23
N VAL A 69 6.37 -12.50 4.00
CA VAL A 69 6.70 -11.61 2.88
C VAL A 69 8.15 -11.16 2.94
N THR A 70 8.68 -10.86 4.13
CA THR A 70 10.08 -10.45 4.30
C THR A 70 11.04 -11.54 3.84
N GLU A 71 10.76 -12.80 4.17
CA GLU A 71 11.58 -13.96 3.81
C GLU A 71 11.49 -14.31 2.31
N HIS A 72 10.35 -14.04 1.67
CA HIS A 72 10.09 -14.42 0.28
C HIS A 72 10.19 -13.27 -0.73
N THR A 73 10.54 -12.06 -0.26
CA THR A 73 10.75 -10.92 -1.15
C THR A 73 12.06 -11.06 -1.92
N ARG A 74 11.97 -10.96 -3.25
CA ARG A 74 13.12 -10.91 -4.16
C ARG A 74 13.52 -9.47 -4.40
N PHE A 75 14.78 -9.14 -4.16
CA PHE A 75 15.35 -7.83 -4.42
C PHE A 75 16.16 -7.83 -5.73
N PHE A 76 16.19 -6.70 -6.43
CA PHE A 76 16.96 -6.48 -7.66
C PHE A 76 17.36 -5.01 -7.79
N CYS A 77 18.23 -4.67 -8.78
CA CYS A 77 18.76 -3.33 -8.96
C CYS A 77 19.34 -2.77 -7.64
N ASP A 78 20.33 -3.49 -7.07
CA ASP A 78 21.01 -3.12 -5.82
C ASP A 78 20.04 -2.86 -4.65
N GLY A 79 18.96 -3.66 -4.57
CA GLY A 79 17.95 -3.57 -3.52
C GLY A 79 16.90 -2.47 -3.71
N GLN A 80 16.97 -1.71 -4.81
CA GLN A 80 16.02 -0.63 -5.07
C GLN A 80 14.67 -1.12 -5.61
N GLY A 81 14.64 -2.26 -6.28
CA GLY A 81 13.43 -2.95 -6.72
C GLY A 81 13.14 -4.17 -5.86
N ALA A 82 11.88 -4.43 -5.57
CA ALA A 82 11.47 -5.58 -4.78
C ALA A 82 10.14 -6.17 -5.27
N VAL A 83 10.04 -7.50 -5.30
CA VAL A 83 8.82 -8.21 -5.68
C VAL A 83 8.59 -9.40 -4.77
N CYS A 84 7.34 -9.62 -4.38
CA CYS A 84 6.92 -10.79 -3.63
C CYS A 84 5.71 -11.44 -4.30
N PRO A 85 5.85 -12.64 -4.89
CA PRO A 85 4.71 -13.44 -5.30
C PRO A 85 4.05 -14.07 -4.06
N LEU A 86 2.73 -13.99 -3.99
CA LEU A 86 1.90 -14.50 -2.91
C LEU A 86 1.04 -15.66 -3.48
N PRO A 87 1.41 -16.92 -3.22
CA PRO A 87 0.72 -18.06 -3.80
C PRO A 87 -0.69 -18.23 -3.24
N LEU A 88 -1.54 -18.91 -3.99
CA LEU A 88 -2.85 -19.36 -3.53
C LEU A 88 -2.69 -20.26 -2.30
N GLY A 89 -3.58 -20.12 -1.31
CA GLY A 89 -3.53 -20.90 -0.07
C GLY A 89 -2.59 -20.32 1.00
N LEU A 90 -1.86 -19.24 0.73
CA LEU A 90 -0.99 -18.59 1.71
C LEU A 90 -1.72 -18.20 3.00
N ALA A 91 -2.96 -17.72 2.88
CA ALA A 91 -3.77 -17.36 4.05
C ALA A 91 -4.05 -18.59 4.94
N GLU A 92 -4.39 -19.73 4.33
CA GLU A 92 -4.61 -20.99 5.03
C GLU A 92 -3.33 -21.51 5.69
N GLU A 93 -2.21 -21.49 4.96
CA GLU A 93 -0.88 -21.88 5.46
C GLU A 93 -0.48 -21.10 6.71
N LEU A 94 -0.73 -19.80 6.72
CA LEU A 94 -0.39 -18.92 7.83
C LEU A 94 -1.46 -18.89 8.95
N GLY A 95 -2.61 -19.51 8.74
CA GLY A 95 -3.74 -19.47 9.67
C GLY A 95 -4.30 -18.06 9.83
N VAL A 96 -4.40 -17.29 8.73
CA VAL A 96 -4.91 -15.92 8.71
C VAL A 96 -6.08 -15.80 7.74
N LYS A 97 -6.78 -14.66 7.74
CA LYS A 97 -7.81 -14.38 6.75
C LYS A 97 -7.21 -13.85 5.45
N GLU A 98 -7.87 -14.08 4.31
CA GLU A 98 -7.46 -13.56 2.99
C GLU A 98 -7.24 -12.03 2.98
N GLU A 99 -8.06 -11.29 3.70
CA GLU A 99 -7.93 -9.83 3.78
C GLU A 99 -6.60 -9.38 4.42
N GLU A 100 -6.02 -10.21 5.29
CA GLU A 100 -4.74 -9.93 5.95
C GLU A 100 -3.54 -10.05 5.00
N VAL A 101 -3.66 -10.86 3.94
CA VAL A 101 -2.59 -11.05 2.94
C VAL A 101 -2.43 -9.82 2.04
N GLY A 102 -3.49 -9.01 1.90
CA GLY A 102 -3.48 -7.82 1.05
C GLY A 102 -2.56 -6.69 1.55
N GLY A 103 -2.25 -5.74 0.65
CA GLY A 103 -1.57 -4.48 1.00
C GLY A 103 -0.06 -4.58 1.25
N MET A 104 0.59 -5.71 0.98
CA MET A 104 2.00 -5.94 1.26
C MET A 104 2.97 -5.14 0.39
N ALA A 105 2.57 -4.69 -0.80
CA ALA A 105 3.43 -3.85 -1.64
C ALA A 105 3.86 -2.55 -0.94
N GLY A 106 2.97 -1.95 -0.13
CA GLY A 106 3.28 -0.79 0.69
C GLY A 106 4.29 -1.10 1.81
N PHE A 107 4.16 -2.26 2.43
CA PHE A 107 5.08 -2.75 3.44
C PHE A 107 6.49 -2.97 2.84
N ILE A 108 6.60 -3.68 1.72
CA ILE A 108 7.88 -3.92 1.03
C ILE A 108 8.52 -2.59 0.60
N ARG A 109 7.73 -1.64 0.05
CA ARG A 109 8.23 -0.33 -0.34
C ARG A 109 8.77 0.47 0.87
N SER A 110 8.31 0.21 2.10
CA SER A 110 8.81 0.89 3.30
C SER A 110 10.18 0.39 3.77
N ILE A 111 10.69 -0.71 3.21
CA ILE A 111 12.05 -1.20 3.50
C ILE A 111 13.07 -0.16 3.01
N GLU A 112 14.08 0.11 3.82
CA GLU A 112 15.13 1.07 3.50
C GLU A 112 15.81 0.73 2.16
N GLY A 113 15.99 1.72 1.29
CA GLY A 113 16.59 1.54 -0.05
C GLY A 113 15.58 1.19 -1.14
N VAL A 114 14.44 0.57 -0.83
CA VAL A 114 13.45 0.18 -1.83
C VAL A 114 12.74 1.41 -2.42
N LYS A 115 12.84 1.56 -3.72
CA LYS A 115 12.22 2.65 -4.50
C LYS A 115 10.90 2.23 -5.14
N MET A 116 10.81 0.98 -5.59
CA MET A 116 9.62 0.41 -6.18
C MET A 116 9.41 -1.02 -5.67
N ALA A 117 8.18 -1.35 -5.28
CA ALA A 117 7.80 -2.68 -4.82
C ALA A 117 6.53 -3.16 -5.50
N ALA A 118 6.45 -4.47 -5.73
CA ALA A 118 5.26 -5.13 -6.24
C ALA A 118 4.91 -6.38 -5.42
N THR A 119 3.63 -6.67 -5.33
CA THR A 119 3.11 -7.98 -4.94
C THR A 119 2.19 -8.51 -6.03
N LEU A 120 2.29 -9.79 -6.28
CA LEU A 120 1.43 -10.52 -7.19
C LEU A 120 0.74 -11.60 -6.37
N ARG A 121 -0.56 -11.48 -6.15
CA ARG A 121 -1.33 -12.44 -5.34
C ARG A 121 -2.17 -13.32 -6.24
N GLU A 122 -1.89 -14.61 -6.18
CA GLU A 122 -2.71 -15.62 -6.84
C GLU A 122 -4.06 -15.73 -6.12
N GLY A 123 -5.12 -15.69 -6.88
CA GLY A 123 -6.48 -15.87 -6.42
C GLY A 123 -7.14 -17.07 -7.07
N GLU A 124 -8.40 -17.27 -6.77
CA GLU A 124 -9.21 -18.33 -7.40
C GLU A 124 -9.33 -18.14 -8.92
N GLU A 125 -9.70 -19.20 -9.62
CA GLU A 125 -9.90 -19.22 -11.08
C GLU A 125 -8.67 -18.80 -11.90
N GLY A 126 -7.45 -18.98 -11.36
CA GLY A 126 -6.20 -18.66 -12.06
C GLY A 126 -5.97 -17.16 -12.26
N LYS A 127 -6.64 -16.31 -11.51
CA LYS A 127 -6.40 -14.85 -11.51
C LYS A 127 -5.21 -14.49 -10.62
N VAL A 128 -4.37 -13.60 -11.11
CA VAL A 128 -3.27 -13.00 -10.33
C VAL A 128 -3.52 -11.51 -10.20
N PHE A 129 -3.66 -11.05 -8.98
CA PHE A 129 -3.86 -9.64 -8.64
C PHE A 129 -2.53 -8.95 -8.41
N LEU A 130 -2.34 -7.80 -9.05
CA LEU A 130 -1.11 -7.01 -9.03
C LEU A 130 -1.30 -5.79 -8.14
N SER A 131 -0.31 -5.50 -7.32
CA SER A 131 -0.25 -4.25 -6.56
C SER A 131 1.17 -3.72 -6.58
N THR A 132 1.34 -2.45 -6.96
CA THR A 132 2.63 -1.79 -7.03
C THR A 132 2.63 -0.51 -6.21
N ARG A 133 3.78 -0.19 -5.62
CA ARG A 133 4.01 1.05 -4.87
C ARG A 133 5.39 1.59 -5.19
N ALA A 134 5.52 2.90 -5.34
CA ALA A 134 6.81 3.54 -5.62
C ALA A 134 6.96 4.89 -4.92
N VAL A 135 8.22 5.28 -4.70
CA VAL A 135 8.56 6.65 -4.31
C VAL A 135 8.47 7.59 -5.51
N PRO A 136 8.42 8.93 -5.31
CA PRO A 136 8.49 9.89 -6.41
C PRO A 136 9.69 9.63 -7.34
N GLY A 137 9.46 9.77 -8.64
CA GLY A 137 10.47 9.50 -9.69
C GLY A 137 10.23 8.21 -10.46
N TYR A 138 9.42 7.29 -9.94
CA TYR A 138 9.04 6.03 -10.58
C TYR A 138 7.55 6.03 -10.95
N ASP A 139 7.14 5.16 -11.89
CA ASP A 139 5.79 5.15 -12.44
C ASP A 139 5.17 3.74 -12.38
N CYS A 140 4.38 3.50 -11.32
CA CYS A 140 3.66 2.25 -11.12
C CYS A 140 2.61 1.99 -12.22
N ALA A 141 1.93 3.04 -12.70
CA ALA A 141 0.90 2.89 -13.74
C ALA A 141 1.50 2.30 -15.01
N LYS A 142 2.64 2.84 -15.45
CA LYS A 142 3.39 2.31 -16.60
C LYS A 142 3.77 0.84 -16.47
N VAL A 143 4.19 0.41 -15.29
CA VAL A 143 4.55 -0.99 -15.03
C VAL A 143 3.33 -1.92 -15.09
N CYS A 144 2.16 -1.44 -14.67
CA CYS A 144 0.92 -2.22 -14.69
C CYS A 144 0.22 -2.24 -16.06
N GLU A 145 0.53 -1.33 -16.98
CA GLU A 145 -0.09 -1.23 -18.32
C GLU A 145 0.03 -2.50 -19.13
N ILE A 146 1.17 -3.23 -19.04
CA ILE A 146 1.39 -4.47 -19.77
C ILE A 146 0.40 -5.59 -19.39
N PHE A 147 -0.18 -5.48 -18.18
CA PHE A 147 -1.21 -6.40 -17.69
C PHE A 147 -2.63 -5.82 -17.87
N GLY A 148 -2.79 -4.74 -18.64
CA GLY A 148 -4.07 -4.04 -18.75
C GLY A 148 -4.51 -3.32 -17.48
N GLY A 149 -3.61 -3.18 -16.52
CA GLY A 149 -3.83 -2.46 -15.27
C GLY A 149 -3.57 -0.96 -15.39
N GLY A 150 -3.66 -0.25 -14.27
CA GLY A 150 -3.44 1.19 -14.22
C GLY A 150 -3.47 1.74 -12.81
N GLY A 151 -3.45 3.07 -12.71
CA GLY A 151 -3.47 3.77 -11.43
C GLY A 151 -2.68 5.08 -11.48
N HIS A 152 -2.01 5.39 -10.38
CA HIS A 152 -1.16 6.57 -10.26
C HIS A 152 0.33 6.20 -10.29
N LYS A 153 1.20 7.17 -10.53
CA LYS A 153 2.66 6.96 -10.51
C LYS A 153 3.15 6.31 -9.23
N GLY A 154 2.63 6.70 -8.08
CA GLY A 154 3.04 6.16 -6.78
C GLY A 154 2.34 4.86 -6.38
N ALA A 155 1.23 4.48 -7.01
CA ALA A 155 0.42 3.31 -6.67
C ALA A 155 -0.45 2.89 -7.84
N ALA A 156 -0.29 1.66 -8.28
CA ALA A 156 -1.10 1.08 -9.35
C ALA A 156 -1.35 -0.41 -9.10
N GLY A 157 -2.24 -0.98 -9.89
CA GLY A 157 -2.57 -2.39 -9.82
C GLY A 157 -3.32 -2.85 -11.05
N GLY A 158 -3.68 -4.12 -11.05
CA GLY A 158 -4.40 -4.77 -12.13
C GLY A 158 -4.57 -6.25 -11.82
N ASN A 159 -4.90 -7.00 -12.83
CA ASN A 159 -4.95 -8.45 -12.74
C ASN A 159 -4.55 -9.08 -14.08
N THR A 160 -4.17 -10.35 -14.03
CA THR A 160 -3.85 -11.15 -15.21
C THR A 160 -4.28 -12.59 -14.97
N THR A 161 -4.37 -13.37 -16.05
CA THR A 161 -4.59 -14.83 -16.02
C THR A 161 -3.29 -15.61 -16.33
N LEU A 162 -2.16 -14.91 -16.45
CA LEU A 162 -0.86 -15.57 -16.56
C LEU A 162 -0.52 -16.32 -15.26
N PRO A 163 0.20 -17.45 -15.36
CA PRO A 163 0.72 -18.12 -14.16
C PRO A 163 1.52 -17.18 -13.28
N LEU A 164 1.41 -17.33 -11.95
CA LEU A 164 2.06 -16.45 -10.97
C LEU A 164 3.56 -16.26 -11.23
N ALA A 165 4.27 -17.35 -11.56
CA ALA A 165 5.71 -17.29 -11.84
C ALA A 165 6.00 -16.44 -13.09
N GLU A 166 5.26 -16.64 -14.19
CA GLU A 166 5.43 -15.89 -15.43
C GLU A 166 5.09 -14.41 -15.24
N ALA A 167 3.95 -14.11 -14.61
CA ALA A 167 3.56 -12.74 -14.27
C ALA A 167 4.61 -12.05 -13.41
N THR A 168 5.25 -12.78 -12.49
CA THR A 168 6.31 -12.24 -11.63
C THR A 168 7.55 -11.86 -12.43
N GLU A 169 8.01 -12.69 -13.37
CA GLU A 169 9.18 -12.36 -14.20
C GLU A 169 8.91 -11.17 -15.12
N ILE A 170 7.70 -11.11 -15.71
CA ILE A 170 7.29 -9.96 -16.53
C ILE A 170 7.26 -8.69 -15.66
N MET A 171 6.69 -8.76 -14.45
CA MET A 171 6.67 -7.63 -13.51
C MET A 171 8.08 -7.14 -13.19
N VAL A 172 9.00 -8.04 -12.88
CA VAL A 172 10.41 -7.70 -12.61
C VAL A 172 11.06 -7.03 -13.82
N ALA A 173 10.84 -7.56 -15.03
CA ALA A 173 11.39 -6.98 -16.26
C ALA A 173 10.86 -5.55 -16.50
N GLU A 174 9.57 -5.32 -16.33
CA GLU A 174 8.98 -3.97 -16.49
C GLU A 174 9.44 -2.99 -15.40
N MET A 175 9.56 -3.47 -14.16
CA MET A 175 10.11 -2.64 -13.08
C MET A 175 11.57 -2.26 -13.35
N LYS A 176 12.42 -3.17 -13.85
CA LYS A 176 13.83 -2.88 -14.17
C LYS A 176 13.97 -1.72 -15.14
N LYS A 177 13.12 -1.60 -16.16
CA LYS A 177 13.12 -0.47 -17.10
C LYS A 177 12.94 0.90 -16.42
N GLN A 178 12.39 0.95 -15.20
CA GLN A 178 12.26 2.19 -14.45
C GLN A 178 13.59 2.63 -13.81
N PHE A 179 14.56 1.74 -13.65
CA PHE A 179 15.86 1.98 -13.03
C PHE A 179 16.98 2.27 -14.08
N GLU A 180 16.70 1.99 -15.36
CA GLU A 180 17.63 2.21 -16.48
C GLU A 180 17.63 3.66 -17.04
N ARG A 181 16.99 4.60 -16.32
CA ARG A 181 16.79 6.00 -16.75
C ARG A 181 17.88 6.93 -16.24
#